data_ce38e70b33d5d3d2944c2156a0ea8e08
#
_entry.id   ce38e70b33d5d3d2944c2156a0ea8e08
#
_cell.length_a   1.000
_cell.length_b   1.000
_cell.length_c   1.000
_cell.angle_alpha   90.00
_cell.angle_beta   90.00
_cell.angle_gamma   90.00
#
_symmetry.space_group_name_H-M   'P 1'
#
loop_
_entity.id
_entity.type
_entity.pdbx_description
1 polymer ?
#
loop_
_entity_poly.entity_id
_entity_poly.type
_entity_poly.pdbx_seq_one_letter_code
_entity_poly.pdbx_strand_id
1 'polypeptide(L)'
;DDVIGTLATEAGRRGITTYMMTPDKDYGQLVSDNVFMYRPKYGDKEFEIMGINEVKNKFGISSPCQMIDLLGLMGDSSDNIPGCPGVGEKTAQKLISEYGSVENLLDHTDELKGALKTRVEENKKKIKFSKFLATIKMDVPIELNMNELVKEKPDEEKLRKIFEELEFRTLLDKI
;
A
#
# COMPACT_ATOMS: atom_id res chain seq x y z
N ASP A 1 -7.50 5.40 0.50
CA ASP A 1 -6.19 5.04 1.07
C ASP A 1 -5.78 5.99 2.18
N ASP A 2 -5.87 7.30 1.96
CA ASP A 2 -5.39 8.32 2.89
C ASP A 2 -6.09 8.30 4.25
N VAL A 3 -7.42 8.08 4.27
CA VAL A 3 -8.20 7.94 5.52
C VAL A 3 -7.74 6.70 6.31
N ILE A 4 -7.63 5.56 5.66
CA ILE A 4 -7.16 4.32 6.29
C ILE A 4 -5.71 4.48 6.75
N GLY A 5 -4.86 5.07 5.91
CA GLY A 5 -3.46 5.34 6.24
C GLY A 5 -3.31 6.23 7.47
N THR A 6 -4.10 7.29 7.55
CA THR A 6 -4.11 8.20 8.70
C THR A 6 -4.56 7.49 9.98
N LEU A 7 -5.69 6.78 9.93
CA LEU A 7 -6.25 6.08 11.10
C LEU A 7 -5.35 4.93 11.56
N ALA A 8 -4.84 4.11 10.62
CA ALA A 8 -3.97 2.99 10.95
C ALA A 8 -2.64 3.45 11.56
N THR A 9 -2.04 4.50 11.00
CA THR A 9 -0.80 5.08 11.53
C THR A 9 -1.00 5.65 12.93
N GLU A 10 -2.10 6.37 13.15
CA GLU A 10 -2.41 6.94 14.47
C GLU A 10 -2.71 5.84 15.50
N ALA A 11 -3.46 4.81 15.13
CA ALA A 11 -3.69 3.64 15.99
C ALA A 11 -2.37 2.95 16.36
N GLY A 12 -1.50 2.72 15.38
CA GLY A 12 -0.19 2.12 15.60
C GLY A 12 0.70 2.93 16.53
N ARG A 13 0.70 4.28 16.40
CA ARG A 13 1.42 5.18 17.33
C ARG A 13 0.91 5.10 18.77
N ARG A 14 -0.38 4.84 18.95
CA ARG A 14 -0.99 4.60 20.27
C ARG A 14 -0.75 3.18 20.81
N GLY A 15 0.03 2.35 20.11
CA GLY A 15 0.32 0.96 20.49
C GLY A 15 -0.85 -0.01 20.25
N ILE A 16 -1.83 0.38 19.43
CA ILE A 16 -2.99 -0.45 19.10
C ILE A 16 -2.62 -1.35 17.92
N THR A 17 -2.73 -2.66 18.10
CA THR A 17 -2.57 -3.61 17.01
C THR A 17 -3.66 -3.42 15.97
N THR A 18 -3.25 -3.06 14.76
CA THR A 18 -4.14 -2.66 13.67
C THR A 18 -3.95 -3.57 12.46
N TYR A 19 -5.04 -4.09 11.94
CA TYR A 19 -5.05 -4.91 10.73
C TYR A 19 -5.79 -4.18 9.60
N MET A 20 -5.08 -3.87 8.53
CA MET A 20 -5.66 -3.32 7.30
C MET A 20 -6.12 -4.49 6.43
N MET A 21 -7.44 -4.68 6.31
CA MET A 21 -8.03 -5.75 5.49
C MET A 21 -8.09 -5.32 4.02
N THR A 22 -7.01 -5.57 3.29
CA THR A 22 -6.90 -5.16 1.88
C THR A 22 -5.99 -6.10 1.08
N PRO A 23 -6.31 -6.40 -0.20
CA PRO A 23 -5.40 -7.06 -1.11
C PRO A 23 -4.38 -6.10 -1.74
N ASP A 24 -4.57 -4.79 -1.57
CA ASP A 24 -3.79 -3.76 -2.22
C ASP A 24 -2.37 -3.70 -1.66
N LYS A 25 -1.38 -3.84 -2.54
CA LYS A 25 0.04 -3.84 -2.18
C LYS A 25 0.55 -2.49 -1.66
N ASP A 26 -0.12 -1.41 -2.04
CA ASP A 26 0.33 -0.05 -1.72
C ASP A 26 0.28 0.23 -0.21
N TYR A 27 -0.62 -0.45 0.50
CA TYR A 27 -0.68 -0.45 1.96
C TYR A 27 0.54 -1.07 2.64
N GLY A 28 1.40 -1.75 1.88
CA GLY A 28 2.69 -2.23 2.39
C GLY A 28 3.57 -1.12 2.95
N GLN A 29 3.43 0.12 2.45
CA GLN A 29 4.16 1.29 2.95
C GLN A 29 3.80 1.70 4.38
N LEU A 30 2.61 1.31 4.86
CA LEU A 30 2.06 1.64 6.17
C LEU A 30 2.39 0.61 7.27
N VAL A 31 2.94 -0.53 6.87
CA VAL A 31 3.25 -1.63 7.81
C VAL A 31 4.34 -1.20 8.78
N SER A 32 4.08 -1.44 10.07
CA SER A 32 4.96 -1.09 11.18
C SER A 32 4.85 -2.14 12.30
N ASP A 33 5.45 -1.89 13.46
CA ASP A 33 5.42 -2.82 14.60
C ASP A 33 4.00 -3.14 15.09
N ASN A 34 3.06 -2.21 14.94
CA ASN A 34 1.67 -2.37 15.38
C ASN A 34 0.65 -2.35 14.22
N VAL A 35 1.09 -2.16 12.97
CA VAL A 35 0.21 -2.08 11.80
C VAL A 35 0.55 -3.19 10.81
N PHE A 36 -0.43 -4.02 10.48
CA PHE A 36 -0.29 -5.20 9.63
C PHE A 36 -1.27 -5.16 8.48
N MET A 37 -0.90 -5.77 7.36
CA MET A 37 -1.88 -6.09 6.31
C MET A 37 -2.51 -7.45 6.60
N TYR A 38 -3.85 -7.52 6.50
CA TYR A 38 -4.62 -8.75 6.53
C TYR A 38 -5.17 -9.01 5.13
N ARG A 39 -4.56 -9.93 4.41
CA ARG A 39 -4.70 -10.06 2.97
C ARG A 39 -5.34 -11.40 2.60
N PRO A 40 -6.40 -11.42 1.76
CA PRO A 40 -6.94 -12.67 1.24
C PRO A 40 -5.94 -13.33 0.28
N LYS A 41 -5.73 -14.64 0.42
CA LYS A 41 -4.99 -15.45 -0.55
C LYS A 41 -5.92 -15.85 -1.70
N TYR A 42 -5.46 -15.66 -2.92
CA TYR A 42 -6.20 -16.11 -4.10
C TYR A 42 -6.26 -17.64 -4.15
N GLY A 43 -7.47 -18.19 -4.29
CA GLY A 43 -7.70 -19.61 -4.45
C GLY A 43 -7.92 -20.40 -3.14
N ASP A 44 -7.49 -19.90 -2.01
CA ASP A 44 -7.69 -20.47 -0.68
C ASP A 44 -8.63 -19.58 0.14
N LYS A 45 -9.38 -20.20 1.06
CA LYS A 45 -10.17 -19.44 2.06
C LYS A 45 -9.30 -18.87 3.18
N GLU A 46 -7.99 -18.87 2.98
CA GLU A 46 -7.01 -18.43 3.97
C GLU A 46 -6.62 -16.98 3.77
N PHE A 47 -6.21 -16.35 4.86
CA PHE A 47 -5.68 -15.01 4.88
C PHE A 47 -4.18 -15.06 5.22
N GLU A 48 -3.45 -14.09 4.71
CA GLU A 48 -2.04 -13.87 5.01
C GLU A 48 -1.93 -12.59 5.86
N ILE A 49 -1.27 -12.69 7.00
CA ILE A 49 -0.90 -11.51 7.78
C ILE A 49 0.52 -11.12 7.36
N MET A 50 0.65 -9.87 6.89
CA MET A 50 1.93 -9.32 6.47
C MET A 50 2.37 -8.23 7.43
N GLY A 51 3.42 -8.51 8.19
CA GLY A 51 4.18 -7.55 8.96
C GLY A 51 5.41 -7.05 8.19
N ILE A 52 6.33 -6.40 8.90
CA ILE A 52 7.54 -5.79 8.31
C ILE A 52 8.36 -6.82 7.52
N ASN A 53 8.59 -8.02 8.07
CA ASN A 53 9.43 -9.02 7.43
C ASN A 53 8.77 -9.61 6.17
N GLU A 54 7.47 -9.84 6.20
CA GLU A 54 6.72 -10.36 5.06
C GLU A 54 6.71 -9.35 3.91
N VAL A 55 6.50 -8.06 4.21
CA VAL A 55 6.58 -6.97 3.22
C VAL A 55 7.98 -6.89 2.62
N LYS A 56 9.02 -6.86 3.45
CA LYS A 56 10.43 -6.83 3.01
C LYS A 56 10.77 -7.99 2.08
N ASN A 57 10.42 -9.20 2.48
CA ASN A 57 10.72 -10.40 1.71
C ASN A 57 9.95 -10.46 0.39
N LYS A 58 8.67 -10.10 0.42
CA LYS A 58 7.80 -10.15 -0.75
C LYS A 58 8.20 -9.16 -1.84
N PHE A 59 8.56 -7.95 -1.45
CA PHE A 59 8.86 -6.86 -2.38
C PHE A 59 10.36 -6.63 -2.58
N GLY A 60 11.23 -7.40 -1.92
CA GLY A 60 12.68 -7.27 -2.06
C GLY A 60 13.23 -5.92 -1.60
N ILE A 61 12.65 -5.37 -0.53
CA ILE A 61 13.01 -4.06 0.05
C ILE A 61 13.55 -4.22 1.47
N SER A 62 14.30 -3.24 1.95
CA SER A 62 14.91 -3.26 3.28
C SER A 62 13.99 -2.70 4.37
N SER A 63 12.98 -1.92 3.98
CA SER A 63 12.01 -1.31 4.88
C SER A 63 10.66 -1.11 4.18
N PRO A 64 9.52 -1.25 4.88
CA PRO A 64 8.18 -0.99 4.33
C PRO A 64 8.04 0.38 3.64
N CYS A 65 8.65 1.43 4.17
CA CYS A 65 8.59 2.76 3.58
C CYS A 65 9.22 2.84 2.17
N GLN A 66 10.08 1.89 1.78
CA GLN A 66 10.63 1.82 0.42
C GLN A 66 9.61 1.35 -0.64
N MET A 67 8.40 0.94 -0.24
CA MET A 67 7.33 0.66 -1.19
C MET A 67 7.03 1.86 -2.10
N ILE A 68 7.05 3.07 -1.55
CA ILE A 68 6.82 4.30 -2.35
C ILE A 68 7.93 4.53 -3.39
N ASP A 69 9.17 4.17 -3.06
CA ASP A 69 10.30 4.26 -3.98
C ASP A 69 10.20 3.22 -5.09
N LEU A 70 9.82 1.99 -4.72
CA LEU A 70 9.61 0.91 -5.66
C LEU A 70 8.50 1.25 -6.67
N LEU A 71 7.34 1.71 -6.18
CA LEU A 71 6.20 2.15 -6.99
C LEU A 71 6.55 3.39 -7.84
N GLY A 72 7.29 4.33 -7.28
CA GLY A 72 7.77 5.51 -8.01
C GLY A 72 8.62 5.17 -9.23
N LEU A 73 9.41 4.09 -9.14
CA LEU A 73 10.25 3.60 -10.25
C LEU A 73 9.48 2.72 -11.22
N MET A 74 8.79 1.68 -10.74
CA MET A 74 8.12 0.74 -11.65
C MET A 74 6.77 1.25 -12.15
N GLY A 75 6.16 2.22 -11.46
CA GLY A 75 4.79 2.67 -11.72
C GLY A 75 3.75 1.68 -11.24
N ASP A 76 2.50 2.06 -11.42
CA ASP A 76 1.33 1.20 -11.23
C ASP A 76 0.29 1.48 -12.31
N SER A 77 0.02 0.49 -13.14
CA SER A 77 -0.96 0.62 -14.22
C SER A 77 -2.40 0.64 -13.70
N SER A 78 -2.66 0.03 -12.54
CA SER A 78 -3.99 0.01 -11.92
C SER A 78 -4.41 1.41 -11.50
N ASP A 79 -3.46 2.18 -10.97
CA ASP A 79 -3.67 3.54 -10.46
C ASP A 79 -3.20 4.62 -11.44
N ASN A 80 -2.85 4.21 -12.65
CA ASN A 80 -2.33 5.12 -13.68
C ASN A 80 -1.07 5.91 -13.24
N ILE A 81 -0.23 5.27 -12.41
CA ILE A 81 1.06 5.83 -11.99
C ILE A 81 2.11 5.46 -13.04
N PRO A 82 2.74 6.45 -13.70
CA PRO A 82 3.53 6.17 -14.89
C PRO A 82 4.88 5.50 -14.63
N GLY A 83 5.51 5.73 -13.48
CA GLY A 83 6.86 5.23 -13.19
C GLY A 83 7.94 5.71 -14.16
N CYS A 84 9.05 4.96 -14.22
CA CYS A 84 10.11 5.12 -15.20
C CYS A 84 9.90 4.16 -16.37
N PRO A 85 9.72 4.63 -17.61
CA PRO A 85 9.50 3.77 -18.76
C PRO A 85 10.60 2.70 -18.92
N GLY A 86 10.19 1.43 -19.02
CA GLY A 86 11.10 0.30 -19.18
C GLY A 86 11.85 -0.11 -17.91
N VAL A 87 11.42 0.40 -16.74
CA VAL A 87 11.84 -0.08 -15.41
C VAL A 87 10.69 -0.89 -14.82
N GLY A 88 10.82 -2.20 -14.82
CA GLY A 88 9.87 -3.10 -14.17
C GLY A 88 10.31 -3.44 -12.75
N GLU A 89 9.51 -4.26 -12.07
CA GLU A 89 9.67 -4.61 -10.65
C GLU A 89 11.10 -5.06 -10.30
N LYS A 90 11.67 -6.03 -11.01
CA LYS A 90 13.01 -6.55 -10.71
C LYS A 90 14.10 -5.49 -10.83
N THR A 91 13.98 -4.58 -11.81
CA THR A 91 14.96 -3.50 -11.99
C THR A 91 14.79 -2.46 -10.89
N ALA A 92 13.55 -2.13 -10.54
CA ALA A 92 13.26 -1.21 -9.45
C ALA A 92 13.75 -1.75 -8.11
N GLN A 93 13.50 -3.03 -7.79
CA GLN A 93 14.02 -3.69 -6.59
C GLN A 93 15.54 -3.61 -6.49
N LYS A 94 16.25 -3.90 -7.61
CA LYS A 94 17.71 -3.80 -7.65
C LYS A 94 18.17 -2.37 -7.36
N LEU A 95 17.58 -1.37 -8.01
CA LEU A 95 17.94 0.03 -7.82
C LEU A 95 17.68 0.49 -6.38
N ILE A 96 16.52 0.15 -5.81
CA ILE A 96 16.22 0.52 -4.42
C ILE A 96 17.10 -0.24 -3.42
N SER A 97 17.46 -1.48 -3.70
CA SER A 97 18.41 -2.22 -2.87
C SER A 97 19.81 -1.58 -2.87
N GLU A 98 20.25 -1.02 -4.03
CA GLU A 98 21.57 -0.42 -4.20
C GLU A 98 21.63 1.02 -3.67
N TYR A 99 20.62 1.83 -4.00
CA TYR A 99 20.61 3.27 -3.67
C TYR A 99 19.75 3.64 -2.46
N GLY A 100 18.91 2.75 -1.97
CA GLY A 100 18.05 2.95 -0.80
C GLY A 100 16.78 3.78 -1.06
N SER A 101 16.83 4.79 -1.91
CA SER A 101 15.70 5.66 -2.26
C SER A 101 15.80 6.20 -3.69
N VAL A 102 14.67 6.68 -4.20
CA VAL A 102 14.59 7.38 -5.49
C VAL A 102 15.49 8.63 -5.49
N GLU A 103 15.49 9.40 -4.41
CA GLU A 103 16.29 10.64 -4.32
C GLU A 103 17.77 10.33 -4.49
N ASN A 104 18.27 9.37 -3.72
CA ASN A 104 19.68 8.97 -3.78
C ASN A 104 20.04 8.39 -5.16
N LEU A 105 19.18 7.59 -5.76
CA LEU A 105 19.36 7.11 -7.13
C LEU A 105 19.48 8.27 -8.13
N LEU A 106 18.60 9.27 -8.00
CA LEU A 106 18.58 10.42 -8.93
C LEU A 106 19.78 11.34 -8.77
N ASP A 107 20.43 11.35 -7.61
CA ASP A 107 21.65 12.10 -7.32
C ASP A 107 22.92 11.36 -7.82
N HIS A 108 22.83 10.04 -8.04
CA HIS A 108 23.94 9.18 -8.47
C HIS A 108 23.70 8.56 -9.86
N THR A 109 22.97 9.23 -10.74
CA THR A 109 22.68 8.71 -12.10
C THR A 109 23.92 8.51 -12.97
N ASP A 110 25.04 9.15 -12.64
CA ASP A 110 26.34 8.98 -13.31
C ASP A 110 26.92 7.56 -13.15
N GLU A 111 26.55 6.84 -12.07
CA GLU A 111 26.95 5.46 -11.83
C GLU A 111 26.18 4.46 -12.70
N LEU A 112 25.01 4.85 -13.21
CA LEU A 112 24.21 4.02 -14.11
C LEU A 112 24.84 3.93 -15.50
N LYS A 113 24.59 2.84 -16.21
CA LYS A 113 25.16 2.56 -17.52
C LYS A 113 24.10 2.31 -18.60
N GLY A 114 24.47 2.63 -19.83
CA GLY A 114 23.65 2.30 -21.00
C GLY A 114 22.26 2.90 -21.00
N ALA A 115 21.31 2.18 -21.57
CA ALA A 115 19.93 2.63 -21.72
C ALA A 115 19.21 2.91 -20.38
N LEU A 116 19.63 2.27 -19.28
CA LEU A 116 19.04 2.53 -17.97
C LEU A 116 19.37 3.94 -17.49
N LYS A 117 20.62 4.38 -17.64
CA LYS A 117 21.05 5.74 -17.32
C LYS A 117 20.19 6.77 -18.06
N THR A 118 20.12 6.66 -19.37
CA THR A 118 19.34 7.58 -20.22
C THR A 118 17.88 7.65 -19.77
N ARG A 119 17.24 6.48 -19.55
CA ARG A 119 15.84 6.42 -19.11
C ARG A 119 15.60 7.10 -17.76
N VAL A 120 16.47 6.87 -16.78
CA VAL A 120 16.33 7.47 -15.45
C VAL A 120 16.56 8.98 -15.53
N GLU A 121 17.58 9.43 -16.24
CA GLU A 121 17.91 10.86 -16.41
C GLU A 121 16.80 11.64 -17.12
N GLU A 122 16.27 11.10 -18.21
CA GLU A 122 15.17 11.74 -18.97
C GLU A 122 13.85 11.77 -18.21
N ASN A 123 13.64 10.84 -17.26
CA ASN A 123 12.38 10.70 -16.54
C ASN A 123 12.44 11.13 -15.05
N LYS A 124 13.49 11.84 -14.61
CA LYS A 124 13.64 12.29 -13.20
C LYS A 124 12.37 12.93 -12.62
N LYS A 125 11.75 13.84 -13.37
CA LYS A 125 10.51 14.52 -12.93
C LYS A 125 9.33 13.54 -12.81
N LYS A 126 9.21 12.63 -13.77
CA LYS A 126 8.15 11.63 -13.81
C LYS A 126 8.29 10.63 -12.66
N ILE A 127 9.51 10.18 -12.36
CA ILE A 127 9.79 9.28 -11.24
C ILE A 127 9.42 9.94 -9.90
N LYS A 128 9.86 11.19 -9.68
CA LYS A 128 9.49 11.96 -8.46
C LYS A 128 7.97 12.15 -8.34
N PHE A 129 7.31 12.47 -9.44
CA PHE A 129 5.86 12.61 -9.46
C PHE A 129 5.14 11.28 -9.19
N SER A 130 5.64 10.18 -9.76
CA SER A 130 5.09 8.84 -9.50
C SER A 130 5.25 8.43 -8.03
N LYS A 131 6.41 8.70 -7.43
CA LYS A 131 6.62 8.49 -5.99
C LYS A 131 5.63 9.33 -5.15
N PHE A 132 5.42 10.58 -5.51
CA PHE A 132 4.45 11.45 -4.85
C PHE A 132 3.02 10.88 -4.94
N LEU A 133 2.61 10.41 -6.12
CA LEU A 133 1.29 9.81 -6.32
C LEU A 133 1.10 8.49 -5.55
N ALA A 134 2.15 7.67 -5.46
CA ALA A 134 2.13 6.41 -4.73
C ALA A 134 2.17 6.60 -3.21
N THR A 135 2.47 7.79 -2.72
CA THR A 135 2.59 8.06 -1.29
C THR A 135 1.22 8.32 -0.67
N ILE A 136 0.78 7.42 0.20
CA ILE A 136 -0.47 7.56 0.96
C ILE A 136 -0.31 8.69 1.98
N LYS A 137 -1.25 9.65 2.00
CA LYS A 137 -1.28 10.72 2.99
C LYS A 137 -1.73 10.18 4.35
N MET A 138 -1.01 10.58 5.40
CA MET A 138 -1.27 10.15 6.78
C MET A 138 -1.65 11.32 7.69
N ASP A 139 -2.09 12.43 7.09
CA ASP A 139 -2.44 13.68 7.75
C ASP A 139 -3.84 14.20 7.36
N VAL A 140 -4.74 13.30 7.00
CA VAL A 140 -6.14 13.64 6.74
C VAL A 140 -6.75 14.21 8.02
N PRO A 141 -7.55 15.29 7.96
CA PRO A 141 -8.17 15.89 9.13
C PRO A 141 -9.33 15.04 9.67
N ILE A 142 -8.99 13.88 10.21
CA ILE A 142 -9.90 12.91 10.83
C ILE A 142 -9.35 12.49 12.19
N GLU A 143 -10.22 12.40 13.19
CA GLU A 143 -9.83 11.95 14.53
C GLU A 143 -10.11 10.47 14.72
N LEU A 144 -9.17 9.76 15.34
CA LEU A 144 -9.34 8.40 15.79
C LEU A 144 -10.03 8.39 17.16
N ASN A 145 -11.34 8.23 17.16
CA ASN A 145 -12.15 8.08 18.39
C ASN A 145 -12.42 6.60 18.68
N MET A 146 -11.64 6.00 19.58
CA MET A 146 -11.76 4.57 19.91
C MET A 146 -13.12 4.20 20.50
N ASN A 147 -13.82 5.11 21.15
CA ASN A 147 -15.14 4.85 21.74
C ASN A 147 -16.22 4.65 20.66
N GLU A 148 -16.02 5.24 19.47
CA GLU A 148 -16.93 5.12 18.33
C GLU A 148 -16.60 3.92 17.43
N LEU A 149 -15.44 3.28 17.63
CA LEU A 149 -14.98 2.15 16.83
C LEU A 149 -15.26 0.79 17.50
N VAL A 150 -16.11 0.76 18.52
CA VAL A 150 -16.55 -0.49 19.13
C VAL A 150 -17.51 -1.21 18.17
N LYS A 151 -17.20 -2.46 17.85
CA LYS A 151 -18.07 -3.28 17.01
C LYS A 151 -19.39 -3.55 17.72
N GLU A 152 -20.46 -3.02 17.18
CA GLU A 152 -21.83 -3.30 17.61
C GLU A 152 -22.41 -4.53 16.88
N LYS A 153 -23.52 -5.04 17.40
CA LYS A 153 -24.30 -6.05 16.68
C LYS A 153 -24.93 -5.42 15.43
N PRO A 154 -24.96 -6.12 14.31
CA PRO A 154 -25.63 -5.61 13.12
C PRO A 154 -27.14 -5.43 13.36
N ASP A 155 -27.72 -4.40 12.77
CA ASP A 155 -29.16 -4.21 12.70
C ASP A 155 -29.73 -5.13 11.60
N GLU A 156 -30.12 -6.34 12.02
CA GLU A 156 -30.56 -7.39 11.09
C GLU A 156 -31.82 -6.99 10.30
N GLU A 157 -32.72 -6.19 10.88
CA GLU A 157 -33.93 -5.73 10.19
C GLU A 157 -33.59 -4.77 9.06
N LYS A 158 -32.69 -3.81 9.30
CA LYS A 158 -32.21 -2.89 8.26
C LYS A 158 -31.41 -3.62 7.19
N LEU A 159 -30.52 -4.55 7.59
CA LEU A 159 -29.76 -5.34 6.65
C LEU A 159 -30.66 -6.17 5.74
N ARG A 160 -31.66 -6.82 6.30
CA ARG A 160 -32.64 -7.60 5.53
C ARG A 160 -33.34 -6.75 4.48
N LYS A 161 -33.85 -5.59 4.85
CA LYS A 161 -34.49 -4.65 3.91
C LYS A 161 -33.56 -4.23 2.76
N ILE A 162 -32.30 -3.88 3.10
CA ILE A 162 -31.30 -3.48 2.10
C ILE A 162 -30.97 -4.66 1.19
N PHE A 163 -30.78 -5.85 1.72
CA PHE A 163 -30.44 -7.02 0.91
C PHE A 163 -31.59 -7.49 0.03
N GLU A 164 -32.86 -7.32 0.47
CA GLU A 164 -34.05 -7.54 -0.34
C GLU A 164 -34.13 -6.53 -1.48
N GLU A 165 -33.95 -5.25 -1.20
CA GLU A 165 -33.96 -4.16 -2.20
C GLU A 165 -32.87 -4.36 -3.26
N LEU A 166 -31.67 -4.79 -2.86
CA LEU A 166 -30.53 -5.03 -3.73
C LEU A 166 -30.50 -6.45 -4.35
N GLU A 167 -31.51 -7.27 -4.05
CA GLU A 167 -31.60 -8.68 -4.51
C GLU A 167 -30.38 -9.54 -4.11
N PHE A 168 -29.76 -9.28 -2.97
CA PHE A 168 -28.58 -10.02 -2.46
C PHE A 168 -29.00 -11.32 -1.75
N ARG A 169 -29.51 -12.27 -2.52
CA ARG A 169 -30.10 -13.53 -2.01
C ARG A 169 -29.14 -14.30 -1.09
N THR A 170 -27.88 -14.50 -1.52
CA THR A 170 -26.88 -15.23 -0.75
C THR A 170 -26.54 -14.56 0.59
N LEU A 171 -26.71 -13.26 0.71
CA LEU A 171 -26.48 -12.52 1.96
C LEU A 171 -27.70 -12.58 2.87
N LEU A 172 -28.92 -12.62 2.30
CA LEU A 172 -30.17 -12.83 3.05
C LEU A 172 -30.15 -14.16 3.81
N ASP A 173 -29.59 -15.22 3.21
CA ASP A 173 -29.49 -16.54 3.84
C ASP A 173 -28.49 -16.59 5.01
N LYS A 174 -27.73 -15.51 5.26
CA LYS A 174 -26.73 -15.41 6.33
C LYS A 174 -27.13 -14.54 7.51
N ILE A 175 -28.28 -13.91 7.42
CA ILE A 175 -28.93 -13.15 8.50
C ILE A 175 -30.06 -14.03 9.09
#